data_0f0b8693539c7ea2154b47d6fe895dff
#
_entry.id   0f0b8693539c7ea2154b47d6fe895dff
#
_cell.length_a   1.000
_cell.length_b   1.000
_cell.length_c   1.000
_cell.angle_alpha   90.00
_cell.angle_beta   90.00
_cell.angle_gamma   90.00
#
_symmetry.space_group_name_H-M   'P 1'
#
loop_
_entity.id
_entity.type
_entity.pdbx_description
1 polymer ?
#
loop_
_entity_poly.entity_id
_entity_poly.type
_entity_poly.pdbx_seq_one_letter_code
_entity_poly.pdbx_strand_id
1 'polypeptide(L)'
;LLKIPFYEKDWVVVGATKEELIGKGYKQIGKEFPVFLHPETKEEYALARKERKTGTGHKAFSFEFDKSVSLEEDLERRDITINAIAQDKKGNLIDPFKGQEDLKNKIIRRVSDAFKEDPLRVLRIARFAAKLNGHGFKVDEDTMEEIQKIVSSGELTTLSRERIWMETYKALTTDNPEVYFQVIEECGALSQICPVSQLDTSFLAKAMKTQTDPNVRWTCLVASNSSLEDINNSFNVPKEYVEISEVCSLIIAFKKLDSVNVKDIIELADKTDIYRKEERFLKAEKISNFCIDNNSNQNLNWNEIVKLINNIKASSDLKEGKLIAKKLREDRLNAIQLYLSES
;
A
#
# COMPACT_ATOMS: atom_id res chain seq x y z
N LEU A 1 -2.87 21.65 -13.79
CA LEU A 1 -2.22 22.80 -13.13
C LEU A 1 -0.76 22.50 -12.79
N LEU A 2 -0.45 21.35 -12.20
CA LEU A 2 0.94 20.90 -11.89
C LEU A 2 1.73 20.41 -13.10
N LYS A 3 1.11 20.33 -14.30
CA LYS A 3 1.73 19.75 -15.52
C LYS A 3 2.22 18.31 -15.35
N ILE A 4 1.67 17.59 -14.36
CA ILE A 4 1.89 16.15 -14.19
C ILE A 4 0.99 15.42 -15.20
N PRO A 5 1.45 14.35 -15.84
CA PRO A 5 0.59 13.52 -16.69
C PRO A 5 -0.63 13.04 -15.92
N PHE A 6 -1.79 13.12 -16.53
CA PHE A 6 -3.03 12.58 -15.98
C PHE A 6 -3.65 11.64 -17.02
N TYR A 7 -4.32 10.60 -16.52
CA TYR A 7 -4.91 9.55 -17.37
C TYR A 7 -6.43 9.54 -17.29
N GLU A 8 -7.00 10.19 -16.26
CA GLU A 8 -8.43 10.18 -15.97
C GLU A 8 -8.93 11.62 -15.79
N LYS A 9 -10.20 11.83 -16.15
CA LYS A 9 -10.93 13.07 -15.88
C LYS A 9 -12.15 12.73 -15.05
N ASP A 10 -12.27 13.42 -13.93
CA ASP A 10 -13.44 13.32 -13.06
C ASP A 10 -14.41 14.44 -13.41
N TRP A 11 -15.61 14.06 -13.84
CA TRP A 11 -16.66 15.01 -14.17
C TRP A 11 -17.65 15.13 -13.02
N VAL A 12 -17.93 16.38 -12.57
CA VAL A 12 -19.02 16.66 -11.66
C VAL A 12 -20.20 17.27 -12.42
N VAL A 13 -21.39 16.75 -12.18
CA VAL A 13 -22.64 17.20 -12.81
C VAL A 13 -23.49 17.90 -11.76
N VAL A 14 -23.74 19.17 -11.98
CA VAL A 14 -24.57 20.03 -11.11
C VAL A 14 -25.95 20.19 -11.74
N GLY A 15 -27.01 20.20 -10.92
CA GLY A 15 -28.38 20.49 -11.37
C GLY A 15 -29.06 19.36 -12.15
N ALA A 16 -28.57 18.12 -12.03
CA ALA A 16 -29.17 16.95 -12.66
C ALA A 16 -29.56 15.87 -11.64
N THR A 17 -30.46 14.98 -12.05
CA THR A 17 -30.82 13.80 -11.28
C THR A 17 -30.22 12.52 -11.89
N LYS A 18 -30.26 11.46 -11.10
CA LYS A 18 -29.87 10.11 -11.54
C LYS A 18 -30.71 9.66 -12.75
N GLU A 19 -32.00 9.88 -12.71
CA GLU A 19 -32.94 9.49 -13.76
C GLU A 19 -32.65 10.21 -15.08
N GLU A 20 -32.28 11.49 -14.99
CA GLU A 20 -31.91 12.29 -16.16
C GLU A 20 -30.61 11.77 -16.82
N LEU A 21 -29.61 11.35 -16.02
CA LEU A 21 -28.39 10.75 -16.58
C LEU A 21 -28.68 9.38 -17.22
N ILE A 22 -29.46 8.54 -16.54
CA ILE A 22 -29.85 7.23 -17.09
C ILE A 22 -30.65 7.43 -18.40
N GLY A 23 -31.59 8.37 -18.42
CA GLY A 23 -32.37 8.71 -19.61
C GLY A 23 -31.53 9.20 -20.79
N LYS A 24 -30.33 9.74 -20.53
CA LYS A 24 -29.34 10.12 -21.54
C LYS A 24 -28.36 8.98 -21.91
N GLY A 25 -28.61 7.76 -21.44
CA GLY A 25 -27.80 6.57 -21.77
C GLY A 25 -26.55 6.39 -20.91
N TYR A 26 -26.37 7.17 -19.83
CA TYR A 26 -25.28 6.92 -18.89
C TYR A 26 -25.54 5.65 -18.08
N LYS A 27 -24.51 4.87 -17.87
CA LYS A 27 -24.59 3.62 -17.09
C LYS A 27 -24.11 3.85 -15.66
N GLN A 28 -24.98 3.66 -14.67
CA GLN A 28 -24.59 3.71 -13.27
C GLN A 28 -23.63 2.60 -12.91
N ILE A 29 -22.53 2.95 -12.23
CA ILE A 29 -21.59 2.06 -11.56
C ILE A 29 -21.54 2.44 -10.07
N GLY A 30 -21.35 1.43 -9.21
CA GLY A 30 -21.42 1.63 -7.76
C GLY A 30 -22.85 1.64 -7.20
N LYS A 31 -23.03 1.01 -6.03
CA LYS A 31 -24.33 0.91 -5.37
C LYS A 31 -24.57 2.10 -4.41
N GLU A 32 -23.54 2.50 -3.68
CA GLU A 32 -23.63 3.54 -2.65
C GLU A 32 -23.32 4.94 -3.20
N PHE A 33 -22.44 5.02 -4.19
CA PHE A 33 -22.07 6.28 -4.84
C PHE A 33 -22.47 6.22 -6.31
N PRO A 34 -23.45 7.03 -6.74
CA PRO A 34 -23.85 7.04 -8.13
C PRO A 34 -22.81 7.76 -9.00
N VAL A 35 -21.83 6.99 -9.45
CA VAL A 35 -20.95 7.35 -10.55
C VAL A 35 -21.55 6.78 -11.83
N PHE A 36 -21.49 7.53 -12.90
CA PHE A 36 -22.10 7.20 -14.18
C PHE A 36 -21.03 7.19 -15.27
N LEU A 37 -20.96 6.11 -16.05
CA LEU A 37 -20.11 6.06 -17.23
C LEU A 37 -20.79 6.71 -18.42
N HIS A 38 -20.07 7.61 -19.08
CA HIS A 38 -20.54 8.20 -20.35
C HIS A 38 -20.76 7.09 -21.39
N PRO A 39 -21.85 7.13 -22.16
CA PRO A 39 -22.20 6.03 -23.08
C PRO A 39 -21.12 5.74 -24.13
N GLU A 40 -20.42 6.75 -24.61
CA GLU A 40 -19.40 6.66 -25.65
C GLU A 40 -17.99 6.67 -25.07
N THR A 41 -17.60 7.73 -24.34
CA THR A 41 -16.21 7.93 -23.88
C THR A 41 -15.82 7.07 -22.70
N LYS A 42 -16.81 6.51 -21.96
CA LYS A 42 -16.62 5.76 -20.71
C LYS A 42 -15.99 6.55 -19.57
N GLU A 43 -15.86 7.87 -19.72
CA GLU A 43 -15.43 8.76 -18.65
C GLU A 43 -16.42 8.74 -17.49
N GLU A 44 -15.92 8.96 -16.28
CA GLU A 44 -16.72 8.92 -15.05
C GLU A 44 -17.38 10.29 -14.76
N TYR A 45 -18.67 10.25 -14.52
CA TYR A 45 -19.50 11.40 -14.18
C TYR A 45 -20.15 11.17 -12.82
N ALA A 46 -19.89 12.05 -11.84
CA ALA A 46 -20.53 12.03 -10.54
C ALA A 46 -21.53 13.18 -10.40
N LEU A 47 -22.70 12.93 -9.81
CA LEU A 47 -23.60 14.02 -9.42
C LEU A 47 -23.00 14.82 -8.28
N ALA A 48 -23.14 16.14 -8.32
CA ALA A 48 -22.83 16.98 -7.18
C ALA A 48 -23.64 16.53 -5.96
N ARG A 49 -23.00 16.45 -4.80
CA ARG A 49 -23.64 15.91 -3.59
C ARG A 49 -23.19 16.61 -2.33
N LYS A 50 -24.06 16.57 -1.33
CA LYS A 50 -23.73 16.85 0.07
C LYS A 50 -23.56 15.54 0.82
N GLU A 51 -22.58 15.50 1.68
CA GLU A 51 -22.39 14.40 2.64
C GLU A 51 -22.86 14.91 4.01
N ARG A 52 -23.65 14.08 4.71
CA ARG A 52 -24.04 14.36 6.11
C ARG A 52 -23.73 13.16 6.97
N LYS A 53 -22.95 13.38 8.02
CA LYS A 53 -22.68 12.34 9.03
C LYS A 53 -23.97 12.09 9.83
N THR A 54 -24.48 10.87 9.79
CA THR A 54 -25.71 10.45 10.51
C THR A 54 -25.42 9.59 11.73
N GLY A 55 -24.11 9.29 12.02
CA GLY A 55 -23.66 8.46 13.16
C GLY A 55 -22.15 8.32 13.21
N THR A 56 -21.64 7.32 13.92
CA THR A 56 -20.21 7.00 14.01
C THR A 56 -19.81 5.95 12.97
N GLY A 57 -18.66 6.13 12.33
CA GLY A 57 -18.09 5.22 11.32
C GLY A 57 -18.60 5.44 9.90
N HIS A 58 -17.96 4.78 8.95
CA HIS A 58 -18.12 5.03 7.51
C HIS A 58 -19.49 4.68 6.91
N LYS A 59 -20.32 3.86 7.59
CA LYS A 59 -21.70 3.55 7.17
C LYS A 59 -22.72 4.59 7.61
N ALA A 60 -22.29 5.58 8.36
CA ALA A 60 -23.14 6.61 8.93
C ALA A 60 -23.15 7.90 8.10
N PHE A 61 -23.12 7.78 6.78
CA PHE A 61 -23.28 8.93 5.88
C PHE A 61 -24.59 8.80 5.12
N SER A 62 -25.37 9.88 5.10
CA SER A 62 -26.42 10.08 4.11
C SER A 62 -25.87 10.98 3.00
N PHE A 63 -26.14 10.58 1.77
CA PHE A 63 -25.78 11.35 0.59
C PHE A 63 -27.05 12.01 0.04
N GLU A 64 -27.05 13.33 -0.02
CA GLU A 64 -28.11 14.07 -0.69
C GLU A 64 -27.66 14.38 -2.11
N PHE A 65 -28.37 13.80 -3.08
CA PHE A 65 -28.22 14.06 -4.51
C PHE A 65 -29.43 14.86 -4.96
N ASP A 66 -29.40 16.17 -4.79
CA ASP A 66 -30.46 17.07 -5.18
C ASP A 66 -29.98 18.06 -6.23
N LYS A 67 -30.87 18.48 -7.13
CA LYS A 67 -30.59 19.53 -8.13
C LYS A 67 -30.14 20.83 -7.51
N SER A 68 -30.48 21.09 -6.25
CA SER A 68 -30.07 22.29 -5.52
C SER A 68 -28.64 22.28 -5.04
N VAL A 69 -27.96 21.12 -5.05
CA VAL A 69 -26.57 21.04 -4.62
C VAL A 69 -25.67 21.79 -5.59
N SER A 70 -25.02 22.82 -5.09
CA SER A 70 -24.10 23.65 -5.88
C SER A 70 -22.74 22.96 -6.09
N LEU A 71 -21.97 23.47 -7.05
CA LEU A 71 -20.59 23.01 -7.25
C LEU A 71 -19.72 23.30 -6.02
N GLU A 72 -19.91 24.45 -5.38
CA GLU A 72 -19.15 24.85 -4.20
C GLU A 72 -19.36 23.89 -3.04
N GLU A 73 -20.61 23.48 -2.78
CA GLU A 73 -20.94 22.47 -1.77
C GLU A 73 -20.34 21.09 -2.06
N ASP A 74 -20.23 20.69 -3.34
CA ASP A 74 -19.51 19.47 -3.70
C ASP A 74 -18.00 19.59 -3.51
N LEU A 75 -17.43 20.76 -3.79
CA LEU A 75 -16.00 21.01 -3.60
C LEU A 75 -15.64 21.13 -2.11
N GLU A 76 -16.51 21.69 -1.28
CA GLU A 76 -16.32 21.88 0.17
C GLU A 76 -16.07 20.56 0.92
N ARG A 77 -16.74 19.49 0.52
CA ARG A 77 -16.62 18.18 1.15
C ARG A 77 -15.36 17.40 0.73
N ARG A 78 -14.54 17.92 -0.18
CA ARG A 78 -13.32 17.25 -0.63
C ARG A 78 -12.23 17.25 0.43
N ASP A 79 -11.21 16.43 0.24
CA ASP A 79 -10.13 16.22 1.21
C ASP A 79 -9.17 17.41 1.29
N ILE A 80 -8.68 17.89 0.15
CA ILE A 80 -7.66 18.94 0.08
C ILE A 80 -8.03 20.02 -0.94
N THR A 81 -7.61 21.25 -0.66
CA THR A 81 -7.91 22.43 -1.49
C THR A 81 -7.48 22.28 -2.94
N ILE A 82 -6.32 21.67 -3.18
CA ILE A 82 -5.80 21.44 -4.53
C ILE A 82 -6.63 20.43 -5.33
N ASN A 83 -7.44 19.59 -4.68
CA ASN A 83 -8.43 18.69 -5.29
C ASN A 83 -9.82 19.32 -5.36
N ALA A 84 -10.01 20.51 -4.76
CA ALA A 84 -11.26 21.25 -4.76
C ALA A 84 -11.29 22.39 -5.82
N ILE A 85 -10.48 22.26 -6.86
CA ILE A 85 -10.48 23.16 -8.02
C ILE A 85 -11.24 22.46 -9.14
N ALA A 86 -12.24 23.12 -9.71
CA ALA A 86 -12.94 22.64 -10.88
C ALA A 86 -12.62 23.51 -12.12
N GLN A 87 -12.90 22.98 -13.31
CA GLN A 87 -12.80 23.72 -14.56
C GLN A 87 -14.10 23.58 -15.33
N ASP A 88 -14.66 24.70 -15.77
CA ASP A 88 -15.84 24.71 -16.62
C ASP A 88 -15.51 24.31 -18.07
N LYS A 89 -16.56 24.13 -18.88
CA LYS A 89 -16.42 23.77 -20.31
C LYS A 89 -15.73 24.86 -21.15
N LYS A 90 -15.64 26.09 -20.65
CA LYS A 90 -14.96 27.23 -21.31
C LYS A 90 -13.48 27.33 -20.89
N GLY A 91 -13.06 26.49 -19.94
CA GLY A 91 -11.70 26.51 -19.43
C GLY A 91 -11.51 27.41 -18.20
N ASN A 92 -12.56 28.08 -17.69
CA ASN A 92 -12.45 28.90 -16.49
C ASN A 92 -12.27 28.03 -15.25
N LEU A 93 -11.35 28.41 -14.37
CA LEU A 93 -11.15 27.73 -13.10
C LEU A 93 -12.12 28.26 -12.05
N ILE A 94 -12.73 27.34 -11.31
CA ILE A 94 -13.64 27.60 -10.19
C ILE A 94 -12.93 27.09 -8.94
N ASP A 95 -12.50 27.99 -8.09
CA ASP A 95 -11.62 27.70 -6.96
C ASP A 95 -12.06 28.48 -5.70
N PRO A 96 -13.18 28.07 -5.07
CA PRO A 96 -13.71 28.76 -3.89
C PRO A 96 -12.84 28.61 -2.66
N PHE A 97 -11.96 27.59 -2.62
CA PHE A 97 -11.14 27.24 -1.45
C PHE A 97 -9.67 27.57 -1.61
N LYS A 98 -9.30 28.42 -2.59
CA LYS A 98 -7.92 28.88 -2.83
C LYS A 98 -6.91 27.79 -3.13
N GLY A 99 -7.34 26.70 -3.75
CA GLY A 99 -6.45 25.58 -4.10
C GLY A 99 -5.32 25.99 -5.05
N GLN A 100 -5.53 27.00 -5.93
CA GLN A 100 -4.46 27.53 -6.79
C GLN A 100 -3.37 28.26 -6.00
N GLU A 101 -3.73 28.94 -4.90
CA GLU A 101 -2.77 29.56 -3.99
C GLU A 101 -1.95 28.47 -3.29
N ASP A 102 -2.59 27.43 -2.75
CA ASP A 102 -1.92 26.31 -2.12
C ASP A 102 -1.04 25.51 -3.10
N LEU A 103 -1.48 25.36 -4.36
CA LEU A 103 -0.62 24.81 -5.44
C LEU A 103 0.66 25.62 -5.63
N LYS A 104 0.55 26.95 -5.71
CA LYS A 104 1.69 27.84 -5.88
C LYS A 104 2.63 27.79 -4.68
N ASN A 105 2.07 27.72 -3.47
CA ASN A 105 2.81 27.70 -2.21
C ASN A 105 3.27 26.29 -1.81
N LYS A 106 2.87 25.26 -2.59
CA LYS A 106 3.19 23.84 -2.35
C LYS A 106 2.69 23.35 -0.99
N ILE A 107 1.42 23.65 -0.69
CA ILE A 107 0.77 23.32 0.57
C ILE A 107 -0.31 22.26 0.33
N ILE A 108 -0.37 21.26 1.19
CA ILE A 108 -1.46 20.29 1.30
C ILE A 108 -2.33 20.72 2.47
N ARG A 109 -3.47 21.35 2.15
CA ARG A 109 -4.41 21.92 3.12
C ARG A 109 -5.76 21.24 3.01
N ARG A 110 -6.41 20.92 4.14
CA ARG A 110 -7.81 20.47 4.18
C ARG A 110 -8.75 21.57 3.66
N VAL A 111 -9.84 21.17 3.02
CA VAL A 111 -10.78 22.14 2.43
C VAL A 111 -11.60 22.86 3.49
N SER A 112 -12.22 22.13 4.41
CA SER A 112 -13.19 22.64 5.37
C SER A 112 -13.27 21.78 6.63
N ASP A 113 -14.19 22.10 7.53
CA ASP A 113 -14.47 21.28 8.73
C ASP A 113 -15.16 19.96 8.40
N ALA A 114 -15.74 19.80 7.21
CA ALA A 114 -16.22 18.51 6.71
C ALA A 114 -15.10 17.45 6.62
N PHE A 115 -13.84 17.87 6.70
CA PHE A 115 -12.69 16.96 6.77
C PHE A 115 -12.80 15.93 7.92
N LYS A 116 -13.37 16.32 9.06
CA LYS A 116 -13.59 15.45 10.24
C LYS A 116 -14.55 14.29 10.00
N GLU A 117 -15.38 14.38 8.99
CA GLU A 117 -16.47 13.42 8.77
C GLU A 117 -15.97 12.03 8.42
N ASP A 118 -14.87 11.90 7.64
CA ASP A 118 -14.30 10.61 7.27
C ASP A 118 -12.85 10.48 7.79
N PRO A 119 -12.60 9.64 8.80
CA PRO A 119 -11.25 9.45 9.36
C PRO A 119 -10.24 8.87 8.33
N LEU A 120 -10.71 8.29 7.21
CA LEU A 120 -9.82 7.85 6.12
C LEU A 120 -9.04 9.02 5.52
N ARG A 121 -9.55 10.25 5.62
CA ARG A 121 -8.88 11.44 5.10
C ARG A 121 -7.49 11.66 5.72
N VAL A 122 -7.27 11.17 6.95
CA VAL A 122 -5.94 11.14 7.58
C VAL A 122 -4.94 10.37 6.70
N LEU A 123 -5.31 9.16 6.29
CA LEU A 123 -4.45 8.33 5.43
C LEU A 123 -4.35 8.91 4.01
N ARG A 124 -5.41 9.56 3.52
CA ARG A 124 -5.39 10.24 2.23
C ARG A 124 -4.42 11.43 2.21
N ILE A 125 -4.38 12.24 3.27
CA ILE A 125 -3.37 13.32 3.41
C ILE A 125 -1.97 12.74 3.39
N ALA A 126 -1.69 11.69 4.16
CA ALA A 126 -0.39 11.02 4.17
C ALA A 126 0.00 10.53 2.76
N ARG A 127 -0.95 9.95 2.01
CA ARG A 127 -0.73 9.53 0.62
C ARG A 127 -0.49 10.71 -0.33
N PHE A 128 -1.20 11.83 -0.17
CA PHE A 128 -0.93 13.02 -0.97
C PHE A 128 0.42 13.63 -0.64
N ALA A 129 0.83 13.61 0.63
CA ALA A 129 2.18 14.02 1.03
C ALA A 129 3.23 13.17 0.32
N ALA A 130 3.09 11.84 0.32
CA ALA A 130 3.96 10.93 -0.41
C ALA A 130 3.98 11.20 -1.93
N LYS A 131 2.80 11.37 -2.55
CA LYS A 131 2.67 11.62 -3.99
C LYS A 131 3.29 12.95 -4.42
N LEU A 132 3.19 13.99 -3.60
CA LEU A 132 3.58 15.35 -3.95
C LEU A 132 4.92 15.78 -3.33
N ASN A 133 5.57 14.92 -2.55
CA ASN A 133 6.84 15.21 -1.88
C ASN A 133 7.93 15.64 -2.87
N GLY A 134 8.09 14.91 -3.98
CA GLY A 134 9.06 15.22 -5.02
C GLY A 134 8.85 16.59 -5.69
N HIS A 135 7.66 17.17 -5.55
CA HIS A 135 7.34 18.53 -6.00
C HIS A 135 7.52 19.59 -4.89
N GLY A 136 7.95 19.18 -3.68
CA GLY A 136 8.23 20.05 -2.55
C GLY A 136 7.00 20.47 -1.75
N PHE A 137 5.87 19.75 -1.88
CA PHE A 137 4.67 20.01 -1.06
C PHE A 137 4.86 19.55 0.38
N LYS A 138 4.25 20.31 1.30
CA LYS A 138 4.21 20.00 2.73
C LYS A 138 2.77 20.08 3.24
N VAL A 139 2.46 19.28 4.26
CA VAL A 139 1.19 19.37 4.96
C VAL A 139 1.16 20.67 5.78
N ASP A 140 0.07 21.38 5.69
CA ASP A 140 -0.20 22.60 6.44
C ASP A 140 -0.31 22.32 7.95
N GLU A 141 0.17 23.21 8.79
CA GLU A 141 0.19 23.03 10.25
C GLU A 141 -1.22 22.87 10.84
N ASP A 142 -2.17 23.73 10.46
CA ASP A 142 -3.57 23.62 10.91
C ASP A 142 -4.21 22.30 10.46
N THR A 143 -3.81 21.81 9.29
CA THR A 143 -4.27 20.50 8.77
C THR A 143 -3.69 19.36 9.59
N MET A 144 -2.41 19.44 9.98
CA MET A 144 -1.78 18.43 10.83
C MET A 144 -2.38 18.42 12.23
N GLU A 145 -2.64 19.58 12.83
CA GLU A 145 -3.34 19.67 14.12
C GLU A 145 -4.74 19.01 14.06
N GLU A 146 -5.46 19.24 12.98
CA GLU A 146 -6.79 18.63 12.81
C GLU A 146 -6.71 17.10 12.66
N ILE A 147 -5.72 16.61 11.90
CA ILE A 147 -5.41 15.17 11.80
C ILE A 147 -5.14 14.58 13.19
N GLN A 148 -4.31 15.23 14.01
CA GLN A 148 -3.98 14.78 15.36
C GLN A 148 -5.22 14.74 16.27
N LYS A 149 -6.17 15.67 16.13
CA LYS A 149 -7.45 15.64 16.85
C LYS A 149 -8.30 14.45 16.44
N ILE A 150 -8.40 14.15 15.12
CA ILE A 150 -9.12 12.97 14.61
C ILE A 150 -8.47 11.68 15.14
N VAL A 151 -7.14 11.61 15.10
CA VAL A 151 -6.41 10.47 15.67
C VAL A 151 -6.72 10.33 17.17
N SER A 152 -6.61 11.42 17.93
CA SER A 152 -6.84 11.41 19.38
C SER A 152 -8.28 11.03 19.77
N SER A 153 -9.25 11.25 18.88
CA SER A 153 -10.64 10.81 19.11
C SER A 153 -10.85 9.29 19.04
N GLY A 154 -9.87 8.55 18.47
CA GLY A 154 -9.96 7.10 18.28
C GLY A 154 -10.80 6.68 17.07
N GLU A 155 -11.30 7.61 16.27
CA GLU A 155 -12.16 7.30 15.11
C GLU A 155 -11.46 6.47 14.03
N LEU A 156 -10.13 6.49 13.92
CA LEU A 156 -9.38 5.64 13.00
C LEU A 156 -9.61 4.14 13.20
N THR A 157 -9.88 3.72 14.43
CA THR A 157 -10.17 2.31 14.75
C THR A 157 -11.47 1.80 14.11
N THR A 158 -12.33 2.69 13.64
CA THR A 158 -13.57 2.36 12.92
C THR A 158 -13.36 2.07 11.43
N LEU A 159 -12.17 2.36 10.91
CA LEU A 159 -11.85 2.10 9.51
C LEU A 159 -11.76 0.60 9.23
N SER A 160 -12.34 0.17 8.11
CA SER A 160 -12.10 -1.19 7.66
C SER A 160 -10.65 -1.36 7.19
N ARG A 161 -10.09 -2.53 7.46
CA ARG A 161 -8.70 -2.83 7.09
C ARG A 161 -8.47 -2.77 5.58
N GLU A 162 -9.50 -3.08 4.79
CA GLU A 162 -9.45 -2.96 3.32
C GLU A 162 -9.25 -1.51 2.87
N ARG A 163 -9.92 -0.56 3.53
CA ARG A 163 -9.75 0.87 3.23
C ARG A 163 -8.35 1.35 3.61
N ILE A 164 -7.82 0.87 4.74
CA ILE A 164 -6.45 1.17 5.19
C ILE A 164 -5.47 0.64 4.15
N TRP A 165 -5.61 -0.62 3.74
CA TRP A 165 -4.72 -1.23 2.74
C TRP A 165 -4.77 -0.49 1.40
N MET A 166 -5.96 -0.11 0.93
CA MET A 166 -6.10 0.60 -0.35
C MET A 166 -5.35 1.94 -0.38
N GLU A 167 -5.37 2.73 0.69
CA GLU A 167 -4.59 3.97 0.76
C GLU A 167 -3.10 3.69 0.89
N THR A 168 -2.71 2.69 1.70
CA THR A 168 -1.33 2.23 1.85
C THR A 168 -0.77 1.71 0.52
N TYR A 169 -1.52 0.87 -0.19
CA TYR A 169 -1.12 0.36 -1.51
C TYR A 169 -0.89 1.50 -2.51
N LYS A 170 -1.82 2.46 -2.58
CA LYS A 170 -1.66 3.66 -3.42
C LYS A 170 -0.43 4.49 -3.02
N ALA A 171 -0.12 4.58 -1.74
CA ALA A 171 1.09 5.25 -1.26
C ALA A 171 2.35 4.50 -1.69
N LEU A 172 2.36 3.16 -1.60
CA LEU A 172 3.47 2.33 -2.06
C LEU A 172 3.74 2.45 -3.58
N THR A 173 2.78 2.90 -4.38
CA THR A 173 2.98 3.17 -5.82
C THR A 173 3.53 4.55 -6.14
N THR A 174 3.68 5.45 -5.15
CA THR A 174 4.25 6.80 -5.34
C THR A 174 5.78 6.77 -5.43
N ASP A 175 6.37 7.89 -5.80
CA ASP A 175 7.83 8.03 -5.86
C ASP A 175 8.49 8.14 -4.47
N ASN A 176 7.73 8.55 -3.45
CA ASN A 176 8.22 8.75 -2.08
C ASN A 176 7.33 8.06 -1.03
N PRO A 177 7.13 6.73 -1.10
CA PRO A 177 6.22 6.02 -0.21
C PRO A 177 6.59 6.11 1.28
N GLU A 178 7.86 6.32 1.61
CA GLU A 178 8.33 6.50 3.00
C GLU A 178 7.65 7.69 3.68
N VAL A 179 7.33 8.73 2.94
CA VAL A 179 6.67 9.92 3.46
C VAL A 179 5.27 9.61 4.00
N TYR A 180 4.57 8.64 3.40
CA TYR A 180 3.28 8.18 3.92
C TYR A 180 3.42 7.64 5.34
N PHE A 181 4.42 6.78 5.57
CA PHE A 181 4.65 6.16 6.86
C PHE A 181 5.13 7.19 7.88
N GLN A 182 5.99 8.12 7.49
CA GLN A 182 6.42 9.24 8.33
C GLN A 182 5.24 10.10 8.81
N VAL A 183 4.32 10.45 7.92
CA VAL A 183 3.15 11.27 8.28
C VAL A 183 2.20 10.53 9.22
N ILE A 184 1.88 9.25 8.97
CA ILE A 184 1.00 8.49 9.87
C ILE A 184 1.65 8.17 11.21
N GLU A 185 2.96 8.13 11.28
CA GLU A 185 3.73 8.03 12.53
C GLU A 185 3.70 9.35 13.29
N GLU A 186 4.05 10.46 12.64
CA GLU A 186 4.09 11.81 13.23
C GLU A 186 2.74 12.23 13.83
N CYS A 187 1.64 11.92 13.16
CA CYS A 187 0.31 12.23 13.67
C CYS A 187 -0.24 11.19 14.66
N GLY A 188 0.48 10.10 14.94
CA GLY A 188 0.06 9.02 15.85
C GLY A 188 -0.92 8.01 15.25
N ALA A 189 -1.27 8.13 13.96
CA ALA A 189 -2.21 7.22 13.30
C ALA A 189 -1.69 5.79 13.21
N LEU A 190 -0.38 5.60 13.06
CA LEU A 190 0.23 4.29 12.94
C LEU A 190 -0.08 3.41 14.16
N SER A 191 0.07 3.93 15.37
CA SER A 191 -0.20 3.18 16.62
C SER A 191 -1.65 2.81 16.84
N GLN A 192 -2.60 3.46 16.15
CA GLN A 192 -4.01 3.07 16.16
C GLN A 192 -4.36 2.04 15.09
N ILE A 193 -3.58 1.99 14.02
CA ILE A 193 -3.78 1.04 12.91
C ILE A 193 -3.13 -0.31 13.24
N CYS A 194 -1.93 -0.30 13.81
CA CYS A 194 -1.18 -1.53 14.08
C CYS A 194 -0.44 -1.45 15.43
N PRO A 195 0.02 -2.60 15.97
CA PRO A 195 0.61 -2.68 17.32
C PRO A 195 2.03 -2.10 17.43
N VAL A 196 2.51 -1.41 16.40
CA VAL A 196 3.80 -0.72 16.42
C VAL A 196 3.61 0.79 16.31
N SER A 197 4.43 1.54 17.02
CA SER A 197 4.39 3.02 16.97
C SER A 197 5.32 3.60 15.90
N GLN A 198 6.24 2.79 15.38
CA GLN A 198 7.26 3.21 14.42
C GLN A 198 7.59 2.08 13.44
N LEU A 199 7.85 2.42 12.19
CA LEU A 199 8.34 1.53 11.14
C LEU A 199 9.67 2.07 10.60
N ASP A 200 10.70 1.23 10.56
CA ASP A 200 11.97 1.61 9.94
C ASP A 200 11.82 1.68 8.42
N THR A 201 11.84 2.88 7.89
CA THR A 201 11.72 3.13 6.45
C THR A 201 13.07 3.11 5.71
N SER A 202 14.18 2.84 6.38
CA SER A 202 15.53 2.90 5.81
C SER A 202 15.72 1.92 4.64
N PHE A 203 15.23 0.69 4.79
CA PHE A 203 15.31 -0.34 3.74
C PHE A 203 14.35 -0.04 2.59
N LEU A 204 13.17 0.51 2.89
CA LEU A 204 12.25 1.02 1.87
C LEU A 204 12.93 2.12 1.04
N ALA A 205 13.60 3.07 1.68
CA ALA A 205 14.34 4.15 1.00
C ALA A 205 15.50 3.64 0.13
N LYS A 206 16.17 2.55 0.53
CA LYS A 206 17.17 1.87 -0.32
C LYS A 206 16.52 1.24 -1.56
N ALA A 207 15.44 0.49 -1.38
CA ALA A 207 14.74 -0.22 -2.45
C ALA A 207 14.14 0.72 -3.49
N MET A 208 13.59 1.86 -3.07
CA MET A 208 12.92 2.85 -3.95
C MET A 208 13.79 3.34 -5.10
N LYS A 209 15.10 3.38 -4.93
CA LYS A 209 16.04 3.85 -5.97
C LYS A 209 15.97 3.01 -7.25
N THR A 210 15.57 1.73 -7.14
CA THR A 210 15.59 0.77 -8.25
C THR A 210 14.31 -0.03 -8.39
N GLN A 211 13.41 0.02 -7.42
CA GLN A 211 12.21 -0.82 -7.37
C GLN A 211 10.92 0.00 -7.33
N THR A 212 10.00 -0.33 -8.22
CA THR A 212 8.66 0.27 -8.27
C THR A 212 7.56 -0.71 -7.86
N ASP A 213 7.87 -2.02 -7.76
CA ASP A 213 6.91 -3.06 -7.33
C ASP A 213 6.48 -2.82 -5.88
N PRO A 214 5.18 -2.54 -5.61
CA PRO A 214 4.68 -2.32 -4.26
C PRO A 214 4.92 -3.50 -3.31
N ASN A 215 4.98 -4.73 -3.83
CA ASN A 215 5.29 -5.91 -3.02
C ASN A 215 6.73 -5.87 -2.48
N VAL A 216 7.69 -5.50 -3.33
CA VAL A 216 9.09 -5.30 -2.91
C VAL A 216 9.17 -4.22 -1.84
N ARG A 217 8.50 -3.09 -2.06
CA ARG A 217 8.50 -1.94 -1.14
C ARG A 217 7.87 -2.27 0.21
N TRP A 218 6.72 -2.96 0.21
CA TRP A 218 6.10 -3.45 1.44
C TRP A 218 7.02 -4.40 2.19
N THR A 219 7.57 -5.39 1.48
CA THR A 219 8.48 -6.38 2.08
C THR A 219 9.70 -5.71 2.72
N CYS A 220 10.33 -4.73 2.05
CA CYS A 220 11.46 -3.97 2.61
C CYS A 220 11.08 -3.18 3.87
N LEU A 221 9.82 -2.75 3.98
CA LEU A 221 9.34 -2.02 5.16
C LEU A 221 9.18 -2.94 6.37
N VAL A 222 8.70 -4.18 6.17
CA VAL A 222 8.20 -5.00 7.30
C VAL A 222 9.02 -6.24 7.59
N ALA A 223 9.81 -6.77 6.64
CA ALA A 223 10.46 -8.08 6.78
C ALA A 223 11.47 -8.19 7.93
N SER A 224 12.04 -7.08 8.39
CA SER A 224 12.96 -7.03 9.53
C SER A 224 12.24 -6.79 10.88
N ASN A 225 10.91 -6.59 10.88
CA ASN A 225 10.16 -6.29 12.09
C ASN A 225 9.75 -7.58 12.82
N SER A 226 9.94 -7.62 14.14
CA SER A 226 9.55 -8.76 14.98
C SER A 226 8.04 -8.97 15.04
N SER A 227 7.24 -7.93 14.80
CA SER A 227 5.78 -7.96 14.76
C SER A 227 5.22 -8.11 13.33
N LEU A 228 5.97 -8.71 12.41
CA LEU A 228 5.63 -8.85 11.00
C LEU A 228 4.21 -9.38 10.75
N GLU A 229 3.82 -10.44 11.46
CA GLU A 229 2.49 -11.06 11.34
C GLU A 229 1.38 -10.09 11.76
N ASP A 230 1.54 -9.42 12.89
CA ASP A 230 0.56 -8.47 13.40
C ASP A 230 0.42 -7.25 12.49
N ILE A 231 1.53 -6.76 11.93
CA ILE A 231 1.52 -5.66 10.96
C ILE A 231 0.75 -6.08 9.70
N ASN A 232 1.08 -7.24 9.11
CA ASN A 232 0.40 -7.75 7.93
C ASN A 232 -1.11 -7.90 8.16
N ASN A 233 -1.52 -8.44 9.32
CA ASN A 233 -2.92 -8.61 9.70
C ASN A 233 -3.63 -7.27 9.90
N SER A 234 -2.98 -6.30 10.53
CA SER A 234 -3.55 -4.98 10.82
C SER A 234 -3.84 -4.19 9.54
N PHE A 235 -2.96 -4.27 8.57
CA PHE A 235 -3.14 -3.63 7.26
C PHE A 235 -3.99 -4.46 6.28
N ASN A 236 -4.43 -5.67 6.64
CA ASN A 236 -5.13 -6.60 5.74
C ASN A 236 -4.38 -6.83 4.42
N VAL A 237 -3.10 -7.11 4.56
CA VAL A 237 -2.17 -7.26 3.44
C VAL A 237 -2.54 -8.48 2.59
N PRO A 238 -2.59 -8.40 1.25
CA PRO A 238 -2.88 -9.53 0.39
C PRO A 238 -1.90 -10.68 0.60
N LYS A 239 -2.40 -11.91 0.52
CA LYS A 239 -1.65 -13.14 0.80
C LYS A 239 -0.31 -13.22 0.05
N GLU A 240 -0.26 -12.76 -1.19
CA GLU A 240 0.97 -12.77 -1.98
C GLU A 240 2.09 -11.87 -1.40
N TYR A 241 1.71 -10.76 -0.76
CA TYR A 241 2.65 -9.87 -0.06
C TYR A 241 3.10 -10.49 1.26
N VAL A 242 2.15 -11.07 2.01
CA VAL A 242 2.42 -11.76 3.28
C VAL A 242 3.42 -12.88 3.04
N GLU A 243 3.16 -13.78 2.08
CA GLU A 243 4.05 -14.92 1.80
C GLU A 243 5.48 -14.49 1.41
N ILE A 244 5.64 -13.38 0.68
CA ILE A 244 6.97 -12.87 0.30
C ILE A 244 7.66 -12.26 1.51
N SER A 245 6.97 -11.45 2.33
CA SER A 245 7.57 -10.80 3.50
C SER A 245 7.97 -11.81 4.58
N GLU A 246 7.20 -12.87 4.80
CA GLU A 246 7.53 -13.96 5.72
C GLU A 246 8.80 -14.72 5.27
N VAL A 247 8.86 -15.11 3.99
CA VAL A 247 10.03 -15.78 3.43
C VAL A 247 11.26 -14.87 3.51
N CYS A 248 11.11 -13.59 3.18
CA CYS A 248 12.18 -12.60 3.27
C CYS A 248 12.70 -12.47 4.71
N SER A 249 11.80 -12.43 5.71
CA SER A 249 12.17 -12.38 7.13
C SER A 249 13.02 -13.60 7.55
N LEU A 250 12.64 -14.80 7.13
CA LEU A 250 13.42 -16.02 7.37
C LEU A 250 14.81 -15.96 6.72
N ILE A 251 14.90 -15.44 5.50
CA ILE A 251 16.18 -15.28 4.80
C ILE A 251 17.06 -14.22 5.51
N ILE A 252 16.46 -13.10 5.97
CA ILE A 252 17.18 -12.09 6.74
C ILE A 252 17.73 -12.68 8.04
N ALA A 253 16.95 -13.47 8.76
CA ALA A 253 17.39 -14.16 9.98
C ALA A 253 18.54 -15.13 9.69
N PHE A 254 18.43 -15.89 8.60
CA PHE A 254 19.48 -16.80 8.14
C PHE A 254 20.78 -16.05 7.79
N LYS A 255 20.69 -14.95 7.05
CA LYS A 255 21.86 -14.14 6.67
C LYS A 255 22.56 -13.45 7.85
N LYS A 256 21.90 -13.35 9.01
CA LYS A 256 22.46 -12.81 10.25
C LYS A 256 23.16 -13.86 11.12
N LEU A 257 23.20 -15.13 10.72
CA LEU A 257 23.93 -16.15 11.44
C LEU A 257 25.45 -15.91 11.32
N ASP A 258 26.18 -16.06 12.41
CA ASP A 258 27.63 -15.86 12.45
C ASP A 258 28.36 -16.90 11.57
N SER A 259 27.84 -18.14 11.52
CA SER A 259 28.33 -19.22 10.67
C SER A 259 27.13 -20.02 10.14
N VAL A 260 27.22 -20.49 8.91
CA VAL A 260 26.20 -21.32 8.27
C VAL A 260 26.74 -22.67 7.93
N ASN A 261 26.00 -23.70 8.29
CA ASN A 261 26.27 -25.08 7.94
C ASN A 261 25.14 -25.65 7.04
N VAL A 262 25.37 -26.84 6.51
CA VAL A 262 24.45 -27.53 5.59
C VAL A 262 23.06 -27.73 6.20
N LYS A 263 22.98 -27.97 7.52
CA LYS A 263 21.67 -28.16 8.20
C LYS A 263 20.87 -26.86 8.21
N ASP A 264 21.53 -25.72 8.41
CA ASP A 264 20.87 -24.39 8.40
C ASP A 264 20.25 -24.10 7.00
N ILE A 265 20.96 -24.46 5.93
CA ILE A 265 20.47 -24.30 4.54
C ILE A 265 19.25 -25.19 4.31
N ILE A 266 19.26 -26.44 4.72
CA ILE A 266 18.12 -27.35 4.57
C ILE A 266 16.95 -26.90 5.45
N GLU A 267 17.20 -26.40 6.65
CA GLU A 267 16.16 -25.91 7.53
C GLU A 267 15.45 -24.67 6.93
N LEU A 268 16.22 -23.76 6.34
CA LEU A 268 15.65 -22.63 5.60
C LEU A 268 14.85 -23.11 4.40
N ALA A 269 15.37 -24.08 3.64
CA ALA A 269 14.69 -24.65 2.48
C ALA A 269 13.35 -25.32 2.87
N ASP A 270 13.31 -26.05 3.98
CA ASP A 270 12.12 -26.69 4.52
C ASP A 270 11.08 -25.62 4.97
N LYS A 271 11.51 -24.61 5.75
CA LYS A 271 10.63 -23.54 6.27
C LYS A 271 10.04 -22.68 5.16
N THR A 272 10.78 -22.47 4.08
CA THR A 272 10.34 -21.62 2.96
C THR A 272 9.62 -22.37 1.85
N ASP A 273 9.54 -23.70 1.94
CA ASP A 273 8.96 -24.56 0.89
C ASP A 273 9.57 -24.29 -0.50
N ILE A 274 10.89 -24.09 -0.53
CA ILE A 274 11.62 -23.74 -1.75
C ILE A 274 11.42 -24.80 -2.86
N TYR A 275 11.19 -26.04 -2.47
CA TYR A 275 11.00 -27.20 -3.37
C TYR A 275 9.79 -27.06 -4.31
N ARG A 276 8.73 -26.38 -3.85
CA ARG A 276 7.49 -26.16 -4.60
C ARG A 276 7.28 -24.72 -5.01
N LYS A 277 7.96 -23.78 -4.32
CA LYS A 277 7.76 -22.35 -4.50
C LYS A 277 9.10 -21.63 -4.73
N GLU A 278 9.89 -22.15 -5.66
CA GLU A 278 11.23 -21.65 -6.01
C GLU A 278 11.23 -20.17 -6.37
N GLU A 279 10.33 -19.74 -7.26
CA GLU A 279 10.22 -18.33 -7.71
C GLU A 279 9.97 -17.38 -6.54
N ARG A 280 9.10 -17.80 -5.60
CA ARG A 280 8.80 -17.02 -4.39
C ARG A 280 10.06 -16.84 -3.54
N PHE A 281 10.80 -17.92 -3.31
CA PHE A 281 12.05 -17.87 -2.53
C PHE A 281 13.08 -16.97 -3.20
N LEU A 282 13.33 -17.13 -4.50
CA LEU A 282 14.32 -16.34 -5.22
C LEU A 282 13.90 -14.84 -5.30
N LYS A 283 12.60 -14.54 -5.38
CA LYS A 283 12.11 -13.17 -5.26
C LYS A 283 12.40 -12.59 -3.87
N ALA A 284 12.09 -13.32 -2.81
CA ALA A 284 12.33 -12.90 -1.43
C ALA A 284 13.83 -12.75 -1.12
N GLU A 285 14.65 -13.64 -1.67
CA GLU A 285 16.12 -13.57 -1.53
C GLU A 285 16.67 -12.27 -2.13
N LYS A 286 16.27 -11.92 -3.35
CA LYS A 286 16.65 -10.65 -3.98
C LYS A 286 16.23 -9.44 -3.14
N ILE A 287 15.03 -9.48 -2.56
CA ILE A 287 14.53 -8.40 -1.70
C ILE A 287 15.34 -8.31 -0.41
N SER A 288 15.74 -9.44 0.17
CA SER A 288 16.52 -9.47 1.41
C SER A 288 17.84 -8.70 1.31
N ASN A 289 18.40 -8.57 0.10
CA ASN A 289 19.62 -7.80 -0.14
C ASN A 289 19.46 -6.29 0.07
N PHE A 290 18.22 -5.74 -0.02
CA PHE A 290 17.93 -4.37 0.38
C PHE A 290 17.85 -4.21 1.90
N CYS A 291 17.50 -5.29 2.61
CA CYS A 291 17.17 -5.31 4.04
C CYS A 291 18.37 -5.66 4.94
N ILE A 292 19.56 -5.78 4.38
CA ILE A 292 20.78 -6.11 5.12
C ILE A 292 21.87 -5.12 4.71
N ASP A 293 22.68 -4.70 5.67
CA ASP A 293 23.91 -3.97 5.38
C ASP A 293 24.96 -4.95 4.85
N ASN A 294 25.77 -4.51 3.88
CA ASN A 294 26.70 -5.31 3.03
C ASN A 294 27.74 -6.18 3.74
N ASN A 295 27.61 -6.45 5.02
CA ASN A 295 28.54 -7.27 5.81
C ASN A 295 28.07 -8.73 6.03
N SER A 296 27.10 -9.24 5.24
CA SER A 296 26.77 -10.66 5.33
C SER A 296 27.92 -11.51 4.72
N ASN A 297 28.64 -12.23 5.58
CA ASN A 297 29.74 -13.10 5.22
C ASN A 297 29.36 -14.33 4.38
N GLN A 298 28.18 -14.33 3.72
CA GLN A 298 27.62 -15.52 3.11
C GLN A 298 27.23 -15.29 1.66
N ASN A 299 28.16 -15.48 0.76
CA ASN A 299 27.93 -15.47 -0.69
C ASN A 299 27.44 -16.85 -1.19
N LEU A 300 26.27 -17.31 -0.69
CA LEU A 300 25.67 -18.53 -1.24
C LEU A 300 24.97 -18.22 -2.57
N ASN A 301 25.30 -19.01 -3.60
CA ASN A 301 24.56 -18.90 -4.87
C ASN A 301 23.25 -19.68 -4.78
N TRP A 302 22.19 -19.00 -4.33
CA TRP A 302 20.86 -19.61 -4.17
C TRP A 302 20.28 -20.16 -5.46
N ASN A 303 20.61 -19.60 -6.64
CA ASN A 303 20.14 -20.16 -7.90
C ASN A 303 20.72 -21.55 -8.17
N GLU A 304 21.98 -21.80 -7.78
CA GLU A 304 22.60 -23.10 -7.91
C GLU A 304 22.11 -24.08 -6.85
N ILE A 305 22.01 -23.63 -5.59
CA ILE A 305 21.52 -24.46 -4.48
C ILE A 305 20.09 -24.92 -4.77
N VAL A 306 19.21 -24.04 -5.23
CA VAL A 306 17.83 -24.38 -5.58
C VAL A 306 17.77 -25.42 -6.69
N LYS A 307 18.55 -25.25 -7.76
CA LYS A 307 18.63 -26.23 -8.83
C LYS A 307 19.15 -27.57 -8.34
N LEU A 308 20.19 -27.55 -7.50
CA LEU A 308 20.77 -28.74 -6.93
C LEU A 308 19.75 -29.55 -6.12
N ILE A 309 19.07 -28.93 -5.16
CA ILE A 309 18.09 -29.60 -4.28
C ILE A 309 16.82 -30.04 -5.01
N ASN A 310 16.40 -29.33 -6.06
CA ASN A 310 15.20 -29.66 -6.84
C ASN A 310 15.45 -30.78 -7.86
N ASN A 311 16.68 -30.99 -8.26
CA ASN A 311 17.07 -32.13 -9.13
C ASN A 311 17.07 -33.46 -8.39
N ILE A 312 17.11 -33.47 -7.06
CA ILE A 312 17.10 -34.69 -6.25
C ILE A 312 15.66 -35.20 -6.16
N LYS A 313 15.43 -36.35 -6.76
CA LYS A 313 14.11 -37.01 -6.80
C LYS A 313 14.03 -38.16 -5.81
N ALA A 314 12.80 -38.47 -5.38
CA ALA A 314 12.55 -39.64 -4.55
C ALA A 314 12.98 -40.93 -5.24
N SER A 315 13.59 -41.86 -4.51
CA SER A 315 13.89 -43.20 -5.00
C SER A 315 12.57 -43.95 -5.22
N SER A 316 12.44 -44.60 -6.38
CA SER A 316 11.29 -45.45 -6.74
C SER A 316 11.15 -46.70 -5.86
N ASP A 317 12.22 -47.07 -5.14
CA ASP A 317 12.28 -48.32 -4.38
C ASP A 317 11.64 -48.22 -3.00
N LEU A 318 11.36 -47.00 -2.52
CA LEU A 318 10.72 -46.73 -1.22
C LEU A 318 9.22 -46.55 -1.36
N LYS A 319 8.44 -47.33 -0.60
CA LYS A 319 6.96 -47.24 -0.63
C LYS A 319 6.31 -46.45 0.49
N GLU A 320 7.07 -46.20 1.55
CA GLU A 320 6.58 -45.51 2.75
C GLU A 320 6.95 -44.03 2.74
N GLY A 321 5.95 -43.13 2.79
CA GLY A 321 6.15 -41.70 2.63
C GLY A 321 7.14 -41.07 3.64
N LYS A 322 7.17 -41.55 4.87
CA LYS A 322 8.12 -41.09 5.88
C LYS A 322 9.57 -41.46 5.53
N LEU A 323 9.79 -42.66 5.02
CA LEU A 323 11.10 -43.11 4.59
C LEU A 323 11.58 -42.35 3.36
N ILE A 324 10.68 -42.10 2.40
CA ILE A 324 10.94 -41.28 1.22
C ILE A 324 11.39 -39.88 1.64
N ALA A 325 10.64 -39.22 2.52
CA ALA A 325 10.94 -37.84 2.99
C ALA A 325 12.32 -37.80 3.72
N LYS A 326 12.59 -38.79 4.58
CA LYS A 326 13.89 -38.89 5.28
C LYS A 326 15.04 -39.06 4.30
N LYS A 327 14.90 -39.96 3.35
CA LYS A 327 15.94 -40.24 2.34
C LYS A 327 16.20 -39.03 1.45
N LEU A 328 15.13 -38.37 0.96
CA LEU A 328 15.24 -37.12 0.19
C LEU A 328 16.00 -36.03 0.97
N ARG A 329 15.72 -35.89 2.27
CA ARG A 329 16.40 -34.93 3.10
C ARG A 329 17.88 -35.26 3.26
N GLU A 330 18.24 -36.53 3.47
CA GLU A 330 19.63 -37.00 3.54
C GLU A 330 20.38 -36.76 2.24
N ASP A 331 19.75 -37.08 1.08
CA ASP A 331 20.39 -36.91 -0.22
C ASP A 331 20.60 -35.42 -0.54
N ARG A 332 19.68 -34.53 -0.16
CA ARG A 332 19.83 -33.07 -0.27
C ARG A 332 20.96 -32.56 0.62
N LEU A 333 21.05 -33.03 1.88
CA LEU A 333 22.14 -32.67 2.77
C LEU A 333 23.50 -33.04 2.16
N ASN A 334 23.63 -34.24 1.64
CA ASN A 334 24.89 -34.72 1.03
C ASN A 334 25.28 -33.90 -0.21
N ALA A 335 24.27 -33.55 -1.06
CA ALA A 335 24.51 -32.76 -2.25
C ALA A 335 24.99 -31.34 -1.93
N ILE A 336 24.36 -30.67 -0.92
CA ILE A 336 24.78 -29.34 -0.48
C ILE A 336 26.16 -29.41 0.19
N GLN A 337 26.44 -30.46 0.98
CA GLN A 337 27.76 -30.67 1.59
C GLN A 337 28.88 -30.76 0.54
N LEU A 338 28.62 -31.50 -0.53
CA LEU A 338 29.55 -31.61 -1.64
C LEU A 338 29.77 -30.27 -2.34
N TYR A 339 28.67 -29.60 -2.68
CA TYR A 339 28.69 -28.26 -3.31
C TYR A 339 29.53 -27.26 -2.49
N LEU A 340 29.31 -27.18 -1.17
CA LEU A 340 30.07 -26.27 -0.30
C LEU A 340 31.54 -26.65 -0.13
N SER A 341 31.92 -27.93 -0.35
CA SER A 341 33.31 -28.35 -0.28
C SER A 341 34.11 -28.05 -1.55
N GLU A 342 33.38 -27.80 -2.68
CA GLU A 342 33.97 -27.50 -3.99
C GLU A 342 33.98 -25.99 -4.31
N SER A 343 33.22 -25.19 -3.51
CA SER A 343 33.09 -23.74 -3.66
C SER A 343 34.03 -22.98 -2.73
#